data_5f39b584c77bb8ec53d821eb1710ac12
#
_entry.id   5f39b584c77bb8ec53d821eb1710ac12
#
_cell.length_a   1.000
_cell.length_b   1.000
_cell.length_c   1.000
_cell.angle_alpha   90.00
_cell.angle_beta   90.00
_cell.angle_gamma   90.00
#
_symmetry.space_group_name_H-M   'P 1'
#
loop_
_entity.id
_entity.type
_entity.pdbx_description
1 polymer ?
#
loop_
_entity_poly.entity_id
_entity_poly.type
_entity_poly.pdbx_seq_one_letter_code
_entity_poly.pdbx_strand_id
1 'polypeptide(L)'
;MSKSTKKLYKENWSFSDIPDLTNKIMIVTGSNRGLGFFVAREIVIKGAHVIMAVRNIDEGEKSKDIILTDNPNAKIDVIKLDLADLHSITTFTNEFKEKFSRLDVLLNNAGITAGIKLTPHTPTVDGFEYFFGVNHLGTFALTGQLFDILKQTPNSRIVTVSSLSHKQGSINFDDLMSEKKYSNMRIYAQSKLANLLFGYELSRHIAQQKLNIKSVLVHPGFAISSKKKQGFWINLGKNY
;
A
#
# COMPACT_ATOMS: atom_id res chain seq x y z
N MET A 1 -24.55 8.91 -30.33
CA MET A 1 -23.14 9.37 -30.55
C MET A 1 -22.25 8.67 -29.52
N SER A 2 -21.57 7.59 -29.93
CA SER A 2 -20.66 6.80 -29.09
C SER A 2 -19.36 7.59 -28.91
N LYS A 3 -19.10 8.10 -27.71
CA LYS A 3 -17.76 8.61 -27.37
C LYS A 3 -16.85 7.40 -27.17
N SER A 4 -15.96 7.17 -28.13
CA SER A 4 -14.84 6.25 -28.03
C SER A 4 -14.07 6.54 -26.72
N THR A 5 -14.21 5.70 -25.73
CA THR A 5 -13.30 5.65 -24.59
C THR A 5 -11.95 5.19 -25.11
N LYS A 6 -11.03 6.12 -25.36
CA LYS A 6 -9.62 5.78 -25.63
C LYS A 6 -9.15 4.84 -24.51
N LYS A 7 -8.77 3.61 -24.86
CA LYS A 7 -8.07 2.69 -23.93
C LYS A 7 -6.85 3.43 -23.36
N LEU A 8 -6.91 3.74 -22.07
CA LEU A 8 -5.88 4.50 -21.34
C LEU A 8 -4.66 3.64 -20.94
N TYR A 9 -4.63 2.37 -21.34
CA TYR A 9 -3.57 1.42 -21.01
C TYR A 9 -3.18 0.59 -22.23
N LYS A 10 -1.90 0.23 -22.25
CA LYS A 10 -1.31 -0.66 -23.25
C LYS A 10 -1.87 -2.07 -23.01
N GLU A 11 -2.37 -2.74 -24.07
CA GLU A 11 -2.94 -4.09 -23.95
C GLU A 11 -1.94 -5.14 -23.46
N ASN A 12 -0.66 -4.96 -23.77
CA ASN A 12 0.45 -5.86 -23.43
C ASN A 12 1.44 -5.14 -22.51
N TRP A 13 0.96 -4.63 -21.36
CA TRP A 13 1.85 -4.04 -20.37
C TRP A 13 2.76 -5.09 -19.74
N SER A 14 4.03 -4.77 -19.57
CA SER A 14 5.03 -5.62 -18.94
C SER A 14 5.95 -4.80 -18.03
N PHE A 15 6.79 -5.44 -17.24
CA PHE A 15 7.76 -4.76 -16.39
C PHE A 15 8.76 -3.88 -17.17
N SER A 16 8.99 -4.16 -18.46
CA SER A 16 9.82 -3.29 -19.32
C SER A 16 9.18 -1.92 -19.55
N ASP A 17 7.86 -1.80 -19.38
CA ASP A 17 7.13 -0.54 -19.56
C ASP A 17 7.20 0.38 -18.32
N ILE A 18 7.78 -0.09 -17.22
CA ILE A 18 8.08 0.78 -16.09
C ILE A 18 9.17 1.78 -16.52
N PRO A 19 8.90 3.09 -16.44
CA PRO A 19 9.87 4.11 -16.84
C PRO A 19 11.11 4.09 -15.94
N ASP A 20 12.13 4.84 -16.30
CA ASP A 20 13.23 5.16 -15.40
C ASP A 20 12.70 5.88 -14.16
N LEU A 21 13.04 5.35 -12.98
CA LEU A 21 12.67 5.86 -11.66
C LEU A 21 13.87 6.41 -10.88
N THR A 22 14.97 6.66 -11.55
CA THR A 22 16.15 7.27 -10.94
C THR A 22 15.79 8.57 -10.21
N ASN A 23 16.31 8.76 -9.01
CA ASN A 23 16.01 9.88 -8.10
C ASN A 23 14.55 9.97 -7.62
N LYS A 24 13.75 8.90 -7.78
CA LYS A 24 12.43 8.79 -7.18
C LYS A 24 12.50 8.11 -5.82
N ILE A 25 11.85 8.68 -4.80
CA ILE A 25 11.72 8.11 -3.47
C ILE A 25 10.30 7.56 -3.31
N MET A 26 10.20 6.28 -3.00
CA MET A 26 8.92 5.57 -2.99
C MET A 26 8.77 4.75 -1.72
N ILE A 27 7.68 4.95 -0.98
CA ILE A 27 7.31 4.12 0.16
C ILE A 27 6.39 2.99 -0.32
N VAL A 28 6.72 1.74 0.05
CA VAL A 28 5.87 0.56 -0.17
C VAL A 28 5.54 -0.05 1.18
N THR A 29 4.28 0.05 1.61
CA THR A 29 3.85 -0.56 2.87
C THR A 29 3.60 -2.05 2.71
N GLY A 30 4.03 -2.86 3.71
CA GLY A 30 3.88 -4.32 3.69
C GLY A 30 4.72 -5.00 2.62
N SER A 31 5.93 -4.54 2.39
CA SER A 31 6.81 -4.94 1.30
C SER A 31 7.75 -6.11 1.62
N ASN A 32 7.65 -6.70 2.82
CA ASN A 32 8.47 -7.87 3.17
C ASN A 32 7.98 -9.20 2.56
N ARG A 33 6.86 -9.21 1.84
CA ARG A 33 6.31 -10.41 1.18
C ARG A 33 5.21 -10.07 0.18
N GLY A 34 4.82 -11.10 -0.62
CA GLY A 34 3.66 -11.01 -1.51
C GLY A 34 3.77 -9.88 -2.53
N LEU A 35 2.65 -9.21 -2.82
CA LEU A 35 2.57 -8.17 -3.83
C LEU A 35 3.52 -7.00 -3.54
N GLY A 36 3.57 -6.54 -2.27
CA GLY A 36 4.44 -5.42 -1.88
C GLY A 36 5.91 -5.72 -2.11
N PHE A 37 6.37 -6.96 -1.87
CA PHE A 37 7.74 -7.37 -2.15
C PHE A 37 8.05 -7.32 -3.65
N PHE A 38 7.18 -7.87 -4.49
CA PHE A 38 7.39 -7.84 -5.95
C PHE A 38 7.40 -6.43 -6.51
N VAL A 39 6.48 -5.57 -6.04
CA VAL A 39 6.49 -4.17 -6.45
C VAL A 39 7.79 -3.48 -6.01
N ALA A 40 8.22 -3.64 -4.76
CA ALA A 40 9.46 -3.05 -4.27
C ALA A 40 10.67 -3.50 -5.11
N ARG A 41 10.75 -4.79 -5.44
CA ARG A 41 11.80 -5.35 -6.30
C ARG A 41 11.80 -4.71 -7.70
N GLU A 42 10.66 -4.64 -8.36
CA GLU A 42 10.57 -4.16 -9.74
C GLU A 42 10.87 -2.65 -9.85
N ILE A 43 10.39 -1.84 -8.90
CA ILE A 43 10.64 -0.39 -8.96
C ILE A 43 12.09 -0.04 -8.58
N VAL A 44 12.74 -0.83 -7.72
CA VAL A 44 14.16 -0.61 -7.39
C VAL A 44 15.07 -0.97 -8.55
N ILE A 45 14.74 -2.00 -9.34
CA ILE A 45 15.46 -2.34 -10.59
C ILE A 45 15.42 -1.18 -11.58
N LYS A 46 14.37 -0.35 -11.52
CA LYS A 46 14.22 0.84 -12.37
C LYS A 46 14.84 2.10 -11.76
N GLY A 47 15.66 1.96 -10.72
CA GLY A 47 16.45 3.05 -10.13
C GLY A 47 15.77 3.82 -9.00
N ALA A 48 14.57 3.43 -8.55
CA ALA A 48 13.93 4.07 -7.41
C ALA A 48 14.70 3.81 -6.12
N HIS A 49 14.68 4.78 -5.20
CA HIS A 49 15.02 4.56 -3.80
C HIS A 49 13.75 4.09 -3.09
N VAL A 50 13.74 2.86 -2.61
CA VAL A 50 12.56 2.22 -2.03
C VAL A 50 12.68 2.17 -0.51
N ILE A 51 11.68 2.72 0.17
CA ILE A 51 11.49 2.55 1.60
C ILE A 51 10.50 1.40 1.82
N MET A 52 11.03 0.28 2.29
CA MET A 52 10.25 -0.89 2.69
C MET A 52 9.67 -0.66 4.08
N ALA A 53 8.42 -0.20 4.14
CA ALA A 53 7.71 0.06 5.38
C ALA A 53 7.05 -1.23 5.87
N VAL A 54 7.60 -1.84 6.94
CA VAL A 54 7.25 -3.18 7.39
C VAL A 54 7.03 -3.25 8.90
N ARG A 55 6.14 -4.12 9.36
CA ARG A 55 5.89 -4.33 10.78
C ARG A 55 7.05 -5.07 11.48
N ASN A 56 7.61 -6.06 10.82
CA ASN A 56 8.74 -6.86 11.32
C ASN A 56 10.00 -6.49 10.54
N ILE A 57 10.95 -5.84 11.21
CA ILE A 57 12.22 -5.37 10.61
C ILE A 57 13.05 -6.55 10.12
N ASP A 58 13.20 -7.62 10.90
CA ASP A 58 14.03 -8.77 10.53
C ASP A 58 13.52 -9.43 9.24
N GLU A 59 12.21 -9.55 9.07
CA GLU A 59 11.61 -10.06 7.83
C GLU A 59 11.77 -9.05 6.68
N GLY A 60 11.80 -7.76 6.98
CA GLY A 60 12.09 -6.70 6.01
C GLY A 60 13.52 -6.77 5.50
N GLU A 61 14.50 -6.84 6.40
CA GLU A 61 15.92 -6.95 6.05
C GLU A 61 16.20 -8.22 5.25
N LYS A 62 15.67 -9.38 5.64
CA LYS A 62 15.78 -10.61 4.82
C LYS A 62 15.23 -10.43 3.41
N SER A 63 14.13 -9.70 3.27
CA SER A 63 13.53 -9.44 1.96
C SER A 63 14.35 -8.45 1.13
N LYS A 64 14.96 -7.45 1.77
CA LYS A 64 15.92 -6.54 1.16
C LYS A 64 17.15 -7.31 0.67
N ASP A 65 17.72 -8.21 1.48
CA ASP A 65 18.89 -9.02 1.10
C ASP A 65 18.62 -9.88 -0.15
N ILE A 66 17.40 -10.43 -0.27
CA ILE A 66 16.98 -11.15 -1.48
C ILE A 66 17.01 -10.23 -2.70
N ILE A 67 16.51 -8.99 -2.58
CA ILE A 67 16.54 -8.03 -3.69
C ILE A 67 17.98 -7.63 -4.02
N LEU A 68 18.82 -7.41 -3.01
CA LEU A 68 20.22 -7.03 -3.19
C LEU A 68 21.08 -8.15 -3.81
N THR A 69 20.70 -9.41 -3.64
CA THR A 69 21.36 -10.55 -4.30
C THR A 69 21.31 -10.41 -5.84
N ASP A 70 20.17 -9.98 -6.37
CA ASP A 70 19.98 -9.78 -7.82
C ASP A 70 20.38 -8.36 -8.26
N ASN A 71 20.39 -7.38 -7.35
CA ASN A 71 20.66 -5.96 -7.61
C ASN A 71 21.49 -5.32 -6.49
N PRO A 72 22.82 -5.56 -6.44
CA PRO A 72 23.69 -5.13 -5.34
C PRO A 72 23.74 -3.61 -5.11
N ASN A 73 23.46 -2.82 -6.14
CA ASN A 73 23.48 -1.36 -6.08
C ASN A 73 22.08 -0.74 -5.81
N ALA A 74 21.09 -1.57 -5.51
CA ALA A 74 19.73 -1.10 -5.22
C ALA A 74 19.70 -0.22 -3.96
N LYS A 75 18.94 0.90 -4.03
CA LYS A 75 18.75 1.80 -2.89
C LYS A 75 17.51 1.39 -2.13
N ILE A 76 17.69 0.77 -0.97
CA ILE A 76 16.60 0.24 -0.14
C ILE A 76 16.86 0.58 1.32
N ASP A 77 15.90 1.22 1.97
CA ASP A 77 15.81 1.34 3.43
C ASP A 77 14.67 0.49 3.94
N VAL A 78 14.85 -0.12 5.11
CA VAL A 78 13.79 -0.83 5.84
C VAL A 78 13.46 -0.02 7.08
N ILE A 79 12.21 0.42 7.19
CA ILE A 79 11.74 1.22 8.33
C ILE A 79 10.51 0.54 8.95
N LYS A 80 10.47 0.50 10.29
CA LYS A 80 9.35 -0.10 11.03
C LYS A 80 8.07 0.69 10.84
N LEU A 81 6.99 0.00 10.47
CA LEU A 81 5.64 0.56 10.38
C LEU A 81 4.62 -0.48 10.77
N ASP A 82 3.90 -0.26 11.87
CA ASP A 82 2.71 -1.02 12.23
C ASP A 82 1.46 -0.14 12.04
N LEU A 83 0.61 -0.50 11.07
CA LEU A 83 -0.65 0.21 10.82
C LEU A 83 -1.72 -0.05 11.89
N ALA A 84 -1.48 -0.98 12.82
CA ALA A 84 -2.32 -1.23 14.00
C ALA A 84 -1.97 -0.32 15.19
N ASP A 85 -1.05 0.63 15.04
CA ASP A 85 -0.53 1.46 16.10
C ASP A 85 -0.25 2.88 15.58
N LEU A 86 -1.04 3.86 15.99
CA LEU A 86 -0.90 5.26 15.56
C LEU A 86 0.43 5.87 16.02
N HIS A 87 0.97 5.42 17.15
CA HIS A 87 2.30 5.85 17.60
C HIS A 87 3.40 5.34 16.65
N SER A 88 3.32 4.08 16.24
CA SER A 88 4.23 3.51 15.22
C SER A 88 4.18 4.27 13.89
N ILE A 89 2.99 4.69 13.46
CA ILE A 89 2.81 5.51 12.25
C ILE A 89 3.51 6.87 12.42
N THR A 90 3.35 7.52 13.56
CA THR A 90 3.97 8.81 13.84
C THR A 90 5.50 8.70 13.89
N THR A 91 6.03 7.66 14.55
CA THR A 91 7.46 7.39 14.59
C THR A 91 8.04 7.16 13.19
N PHE A 92 7.36 6.32 12.38
CA PHE A 92 7.75 6.09 10.98
C PHE A 92 7.80 7.38 10.16
N THR A 93 6.75 8.20 10.24
CA THR A 93 6.65 9.42 9.44
C THR A 93 7.68 10.47 9.84
N ASN A 94 8.02 10.56 11.12
CA ASN A 94 9.08 11.44 11.62
C ASN A 94 10.45 10.95 11.13
N GLU A 95 10.79 9.68 11.32
CA GLU A 95 12.04 9.09 10.83
C GLU A 95 12.18 9.27 9.30
N PHE A 96 11.10 9.07 8.54
CA PHE A 96 11.09 9.29 7.11
C PHE A 96 11.41 10.75 6.76
N LYS A 97 10.73 11.71 7.40
CA LYS A 97 10.90 13.15 7.11
C LYS A 97 12.26 13.70 7.56
N GLU A 98 12.90 13.09 8.56
CA GLU A 98 14.27 13.42 8.95
C GLU A 98 15.30 13.00 7.87
N LYS A 99 15.05 11.87 7.21
CA LYS A 99 15.97 11.31 6.20
C LYS A 99 15.70 11.83 4.79
N PHE A 100 14.45 12.17 4.48
CA PHE A 100 14.04 12.47 3.11
C PHE A 100 13.21 13.75 3.02
N SER A 101 13.57 14.61 2.06
CA SER A 101 12.88 15.88 1.79
C SER A 101 11.83 15.76 0.68
N ARG A 102 11.62 14.58 0.10
CA ARG A 102 10.64 14.31 -0.96
C ARG A 102 10.03 12.93 -0.85
N LEU A 103 8.82 12.77 -1.40
CA LEU A 103 8.13 11.48 -1.55
C LEU A 103 7.39 11.47 -2.89
N ASP A 104 7.88 10.70 -3.86
CA ASP A 104 7.28 10.63 -5.19
C ASP A 104 6.07 9.70 -5.24
N VAL A 105 6.12 8.56 -4.54
CA VAL A 105 5.00 7.62 -4.47
C VAL A 105 4.84 7.07 -3.06
N LEU A 106 3.63 7.16 -2.53
CA LEU A 106 3.16 6.39 -1.37
C LEU A 106 2.28 5.25 -1.88
N LEU A 107 2.77 4.01 -1.78
CA LEU A 107 1.97 2.81 -2.07
C LEU A 107 1.42 2.22 -0.77
N ASN A 108 0.18 2.48 -0.49
CA ASN A 108 -0.63 1.90 0.58
C ASN A 108 -1.05 0.48 0.18
N ASN A 109 -0.11 -0.47 0.26
CA ASN A 109 -0.32 -1.88 -0.11
C ASN A 109 -0.59 -2.76 1.11
N ALA A 110 -0.02 -2.45 2.27
CA ALA A 110 -0.20 -3.24 3.48
C ALA A 110 -1.69 -3.43 3.81
N GLY A 111 -2.00 -4.61 4.31
CA GLY A 111 -3.35 -4.93 4.74
C GLY A 111 -3.48 -6.40 5.13
N ILE A 112 -4.50 -6.68 5.88
CA ILE A 112 -4.90 -8.04 6.27
C ILE A 112 -6.12 -8.49 5.46
N THR A 113 -6.21 -9.78 5.22
CA THR A 113 -7.29 -10.38 4.41
C THR A 113 -8.25 -11.18 5.28
N ALA A 114 -9.48 -11.36 4.81
CA ALA A 114 -10.51 -12.12 5.52
C ALA A 114 -10.16 -13.61 5.80
N GLY A 115 -9.08 -14.12 5.19
CA GLY A 115 -8.56 -15.46 5.48
C GLY A 115 -7.89 -15.60 6.85
N ILE A 116 -7.60 -14.48 7.53
CA ILE A 116 -7.15 -14.47 8.92
C ILE A 116 -8.38 -14.59 9.81
N LYS A 117 -8.45 -15.66 10.61
CA LYS A 117 -9.49 -15.80 11.63
C LYS A 117 -9.15 -14.91 12.82
N LEU A 118 -9.79 -13.75 12.90
CA LEU A 118 -9.76 -12.89 14.08
C LEU A 118 -11.01 -13.12 14.92
N THR A 119 -10.86 -12.99 16.21
CA THR A 119 -12.00 -12.95 17.14
C THR A 119 -12.54 -11.52 17.23
N PRO A 120 -13.81 -11.32 17.60
CA PRO A 120 -14.41 -9.98 17.77
C PRO A 120 -13.65 -9.07 18.75
N HIS A 121 -12.77 -9.63 19.56
CA HIS A 121 -12.08 -8.96 20.66
C HIS A 121 -10.58 -8.80 20.40
N THR A 122 -10.13 -8.77 19.15
CA THR A 122 -8.74 -8.45 18.81
C THR A 122 -8.69 -7.02 18.27
N PRO A 123 -8.57 -5.98 19.14
CA PRO A 123 -8.46 -4.59 18.69
C PRO A 123 -7.03 -4.28 18.24
N THR A 124 -6.85 -3.14 17.57
CA THR A 124 -5.55 -2.49 17.42
C THR A 124 -5.06 -1.94 18.77
N VAL A 125 -3.82 -1.45 18.84
CA VAL A 125 -3.27 -0.78 20.03
C VAL A 125 -4.16 0.39 20.46
N ASP A 126 -4.75 1.10 19.49
CA ASP A 126 -5.61 2.27 19.72
C ASP A 126 -7.09 1.91 19.93
N GLY A 127 -7.43 0.62 20.08
CA GLY A 127 -8.78 0.15 20.37
C GLY A 127 -9.72 0.03 19.16
N PHE A 128 -9.25 0.19 17.93
CA PHE A 128 -10.06 0.01 16.73
C PHE A 128 -10.25 -1.47 16.39
N GLU A 129 -11.37 -1.82 15.73
CA GLU A 129 -11.52 -3.13 15.15
C GLU A 129 -10.37 -3.40 14.16
N TYR A 130 -9.80 -4.60 14.20
CA TYR A 130 -8.48 -4.86 13.62
C TYR A 130 -8.43 -4.74 12.09
N PHE A 131 -9.45 -5.22 11.35
CA PHE A 131 -9.48 -5.04 9.89
C PHE A 131 -9.68 -3.58 9.51
N PHE A 132 -10.60 -2.89 10.15
CA PHE A 132 -10.89 -1.50 9.86
C PHE A 132 -9.74 -0.60 10.29
N GLY A 133 -9.15 -0.88 11.45
CA GLY A 133 -7.99 -0.18 11.99
C GLY A 133 -6.78 -0.30 11.06
N VAL A 134 -6.33 -1.53 10.74
CA VAL A 134 -5.14 -1.75 9.92
C VAL A 134 -5.34 -1.35 8.47
N ASN A 135 -6.43 -1.81 7.83
CA ASN A 135 -6.60 -1.63 6.40
C ASN A 135 -6.97 -0.19 6.04
N HIS A 136 -7.73 0.50 6.89
CA HIS A 136 -8.27 1.82 6.59
C HIS A 136 -7.72 2.92 7.48
N LEU A 137 -7.97 2.90 8.78
CA LEU A 137 -7.61 4.00 9.67
C LEU A 137 -6.10 4.25 9.74
N GLY A 138 -5.29 3.18 9.83
CA GLY A 138 -3.83 3.29 9.78
C GLY A 138 -3.33 3.82 8.43
N THR A 139 -3.92 3.35 7.33
CA THR A 139 -3.63 3.86 5.98
C THR A 139 -4.01 5.34 5.83
N PHE A 140 -5.16 5.73 6.37
CA PHE A 140 -5.63 7.12 6.40
C PHE A 140 -4.66 8.01 7.21
N ALA A 141 -4.31 7.60 8.42
CA ALA A 141 -3.39 8.33 9.30
C ALA A 141 -2.00 8.49 8.67
N LEU A 142 -1.43 7.41 8.10
CA LEU A 142 -0.16 7.43 7.40
C LEU A 142 -0.18 8.42 6.23
N THR A 143 -1.23 8.36 5.41
CA THR A 143 -1.39 9.25 4.25
C THR A 143 -1.49 10.70 4.70
N GLY A 144 -2.28 10.98 5.73
CA GLY A 144 -2.44 12.33 6.30
C GLY A 144 -1.13 12.91 6.83
N GLN A 145 -0.37 12.11 7.58
CA GLN A 145 0.92 12.54 8.13
C GLN A 145 2.00 12.76 7.07
N LEU A 146 1.93 12.07 5.92
CA LEU A 146 2.85 12.27 4.79
C LEU A 146 2.33 13.26 3.73
N PHE A 147 1.15 13.83 3.93
CA PHE A 147 0.50 14.63 2.88
C PHE A 147 1.27 15.89 2.52
N ASP A 148 1.89 16.56 3.48
CA ASP A 148 2.64 17.80 3.22
C ASP A 148 3.89 17.55 2.37
N ILE A 149 4.64 16.47 2.63
CA ILE A 149 5.82 16.14 1.81
C ILE A 149 5.39 15.67 0.40
N LEU A 150 4.26 14.98 0.28
CA LEU A 150 3.66 14.63 -1.01
C LEU A 150 3.24 15.89 -1.79
N LYS A 151 2.64 16.87 -1.10
CA LYS A 151 2.23 18.15 -1.69
C LYS A 151 3.41 18.97 -2.20
N GLN A 152 4.54 18.94 -1.49
CA GLN A 152 5.78 19.62 -1.88
C GLN A 152 6.53 18.89 -3.00
N THR A 153 6.26 17.62 -3.23
CA THR A 153 6.92 16.82 -4.26
C THR A 153 6.18 16.90 -5.59
N PRO A 154 6.76 17.47 -6.64
CA PRO A 154 6.07 17.61 -7.93
C PRO A 154 5.67 16.25 -8.54
N ASN A 155 4.43 16.16 -9.04
CA ASN A 155 3.87 14.97 -9.67
C ASN A 155 3.83 13.72 -8.75
N SER A 156 3.73 13.90 -7.45
CA SER A 156 3.64 12.80 -6.50
C SER A 156 2.34 11.98 -6.68
N ARG A 157 2.34 10.76 -6.15
CA ARG A 157 1.21 9.83 -6.24
C ARG A 157 0.95 9.14 -4.93
N ILE A 158 -0.33 8.97 -4.62
CA ILE A 158 -0.82 8.11 -3.55
C ILE A 158 -1.58 6.97 -4.21
N VAL A 159 -1.07 5.74 -4.06
CA VAL A 159 -1.68 4.54 -4.63
C VAL A 159 -2.23 3.71 -3.49
N THR A 160 -3.55 3.51 -3.46
CA THR A 160 -4.22 2.75 -2.39
C THR A 160 -4.79 1.44 -2.93
N VAL A 161 -4.36 0.34 -2.30
CA VAL A 161 -4.80 -1.01 -2.68
C VAL A 161 -6.12 -1.33 -1.98
N SER A 162 -7.17 -1.45 -2.80
CA SER A 162 -8.49 -1.95 -2.39
C SER A 162 -8.64 -3.45 -2.74
N SER A 163 -9.85 -3.95 -2.83
CA SER A 163 -10.20 -5.33 -3.19
C SER A 163 -11.54 -5.36 -3.92
N LEU A 164 -11.77 -6.35 -4.76
CA LEU A 164 -13.11 -6.61 -5.32
C LEU A 164 -14.16 -6.85 -4.25
N SER A 165 -13.75 -7.25 -3.04
CA SER A 165 -14.64 -7.42 -1.88
C SER A 165 -15.37 -6.13 -1.48
N HIS A 166 -14.88 -4.94 -1.90
CA HIS A 166 -15.59 -3.68 -1.66
C HIS A 166 -17.02 -3.68 -2.22
N LYS A 167 -17.27 -4.45 -3.32
CA LYS A 167 -18.62 -4.58 -3.91
C LYS A 167 -19.65 -5.20 -2.98
N GLN A 168 -19.21 -5.96 -1.97
CA GLN A 168 -20.05 -6.60 -0.96
C GLN A 168 -20.03 -5.84 0.36
N GLY A 169 -19.25 -4.74 0.44
CA GLY A 169 -19.11 -3.89 1.61
C GLY A 169 -20.25 -2.88 1.74
N SER A 170 -20.55 -2.53 2.99
CA SER A 170 -21.35 -1.36 3.35
C SER A 170 -20.69 -0.69 4.55
N ILE A 171 -20.74 0.63 4.63
CA ILE A 171 -20.27 1.36 5.82
C ILE A 171 -21.41 1.37 6.82
N ASN A 172 -21.22 0.67 7.93
CA ASN A 172 -22.17 0.65 9.04
C ASN A 172 -21.81 1.74 10.03
N PHE A 173 -22.37 2.93 9.87
CA PHE A 173 -22.11 4.08 10.74
C PHE A 173 -22.62 3.88 12.17
N ASP A 174 -23.62 3.03 12.39
CA ASP A 174 -24.16 2.74 13.73
C ASP A 174 -23.34 1.69 14.50
N ASP A 175 -22.37 1.04 13.82
CA ASP A 175 -21.50 -0.01 14.38
C ASP A 175 -20.23 -0.17 13.54
N LEU A 176 -19.47 0.92 13.38
CA LEU A 176 -18.24 0.94 12.53
C LEU A 176 -17.22 -0.10 12.98
N MET A 177 -17.10 -0.33 14.29
CA MET A 177 -16.16 -1.27 14.88
C MET A 177 -16.74 -2.70 15.00
N SER A 178 -17.98 -2.91 14.50
CA SER A 178 -18.66 -4.21 14.53
C SER A 178 -18.70 -4.88 15.91
N GLU A 179 -18.97 -4.09 16.93
CA GLU A 179 -19.11 -4.54 18.32
C GLU A 179 -20.36 -5.36 18.54
N LYS A 180 -21.46 -5.02 17.82
CA LYS A 180 -22.78 -5.67 17.95
C LYS A 180 -22.84 -7.00 17.19
N LYS A 181 -22.25 -7.04 15.97
CA LYS A 181 -22.30 -8.23 15.10
C LYS A 181 -21.02 -8.36 14.29
N TYR A 182 -20.18 -9.31 14.64
CA TYR A 182 -18.88 -9.53 14.03
C TYR A 182 -18.91 -10.53 12.87
N SER A 183 -18.25 -10.20 11.78
CA SER A 183 -17.98 -11.11 10.66
C SER A 183 -16.72 -10.65 9.91
N ASN A 184 -15.68 -11.47 9.91
CA ASN A 184 -14.40 -11.16 9.25
C ASN A 184 -14.58 -10.71 7.79
N MET A 185 -15.44 -11.40 7.03
CA MET A 185 -15.67 -11.06 5.62
C MET A 185 -16.38 -9.71 5.48
N ARG A 186 -17.40 -9.44 6.31
CA ARG A 186 -18.15 -8.17 6.26
C ARG A 186 -17.22 -7.01 6.59
N ILE A 187 -16.45 -7.11 7.67
CA ILE A 187 -15.55 -6.03 8.11
C ILE A 187 -14.41 -5.84 7.14
N TYR A 188 -13.84 -6.92 6.61
CA TYR A 188 -12.87 -6.82 5.54
C TYR A 188 -13.44 -6.09 4.32
N ALA A 189 -14.64 -6.44 3.88
CA ALA A 189 -15.32 -5.78 2.76
C ALA A 189 -15.58 -4.30 3.06
N GLN A 190 -16.05 -3.97 4.29
CA GLN A 190 -16.21 -2.60 4.77
C GLN A 190 -14.88 -1.83 4.72
N SER A 191 -13.78 -2.39 5.22
CA SER A 191 -12.47 -1.74 5.21
C SER A 191 -11.96 -1.44 3.79
N LYS A 192 -12.24 -2.34 2.85
CA LYS A 192 -11.86 -2.15 1.44
C LYS A 192 -12.77 -1.18 0.69
N LEU A 193 -14.05 -1.09 1.07
CA LEU A 193 -14.94 -0.03 0.61
C LEU A 193 -14.51 1.34 1.16
N ALA A 194 -14.14 1.41 2.44
CA ALA A 194 -13.64 2.63 3.05
C ALA A 194 -12.37 3.15 2.34
N ASN A 195 -11.44 2.26 1.97
CA ASN A 195 -10.27 2.63 1.16
C ASN A 195 -10.64 3.16 -0.23
N LEU A 196 -11.67 2.60 -0.87
CA LEU A 196 -12.18 3.10 -2.14
C LEU A 196 -12.74 4.52 -2.00
N LEU A 197 -13.62 4.73 -1.00
CA LEU A 197 -14.23 6.02 -0.73
C LEU A 197 -13.18 7.08 -0.33
N PHE A 198 -12.21 6.69 0.49
CA PHE A 198 -11.07 7.54 0.84
C PHE A 198 -10.30 8.00 -0.40
N GLY A 199 -9.96 7.10 -1.30
CA GLY A 199 -9.22 7.46 -2.51
C GLY A 199 -10.01 8.37 -3.45
N TYR A 200 -11.33 8.21 -3.57
CA TYR A 200 -12.20 9.13 -4.32
C TYR A 200 -12.26 10.51 -3.67
N GLU A 201 -12.48 10.57 -2.35
CA GLU A 201 -12.54 11.84 -1.63
C GLU A 201 -11.20 12.57 -1.66
N LEU A 202 -10.09 11.83 -1.49
CA LEU A 202 -8.76 12.37 -1.63
C LEU A 202 -8.53 12.95 -3.04
N SER A 203 -8.96 12.25 -4.08
CA SER A 203 -8.87 12.75 -5.47
C SER A 203 -9.69 14.03 -5.68
N ARG A 204 -10.90 14.10 -5.09
CA ARG A 204 -11.76 15.29 -5.13
C ARG A 204 -11.11 16.48 -4.42
N HIS A 205 -10.56 16.25 -3.23
CA HIS A 205 -9.85 17.27 -2.44
C HIS A 205 -8.61 17.80 -3.17
N ILE A 206 -7.78 16.91 -3.73
CA ILE A 206 -6.62 17.27 -4.56
C ILE A 206 -7.02 18.15 -5.73
N ALA A 207 -8.08 17.79 -6.44
CA ALA A 207 -8.58 18.55 -7.59
C ALA A 207 -9.11 19.94 -7.19
N GLN A 208 -9.88 20.03 -6.11
CA GLN A 208 -10.40 21.31 -5.59
C GLN A 208 -9.29 22.27 -5.18
N GLN A 209 -8.23 21.77 -4.57
CA GLN A 209 -7.08 22.56 -4.16
C GLN A 209 -6.04 22.74 -5.28
N LYS A 210 -6.28 22.22 -6.48
CA LYS A 210 -5.36 22.28 -7.63
C LYS A 210 -3.96 21.78 -7.31
N LEU A 211 -3.85 20.74 -6.47
CA LEU A 211 -2.57 20.16 -6.06
C LEU A 211 -1.98 19.28 -7.18
N ASN A 212 -0.66 19.28 -7.31
CA ASN A 212 0.04 18.44 -8.28
C ASN A 212 0.33 17.04 -7.69
N ILE A 213 -0.71 16.38 -7.21
CA ILE A 213 -0.71 15.03 -6.66
C ILE A 213 -1.73 14.20 -7.44
N LYS A 214 -1.54 12.88 -7.51
CA LYS A 214 -2.54 11.95 -8.04
C LYS A 214 -2.93 10.92 -6.97
N SER A 215 -4.22 10.80 -6.68
CA SER A 215 -4.78 9.67 -5.93
C SER A 215 -5.21 8.58 -6.90
N VAL A 216 -4.67 7.36 -6.74
CA VAL A 216 -4.92 6.22 -7.61
C VAL A 216 -5.41 5.05 -6.79
N LEU A 217 -6.49 4.42 -7.24
CA LEU A 217 -7.06 3.24 -6.62
C LEU A 217 -6.77 2.02 -7.49
N VAL A 218 -6.29 0.96 -6.87
CA VAL A 218 -5.98 -0.29 -7.54
C VAL A 218 -6.53 -1.49 -6.78
N HIS A 219 -6.79 -2.59 -7.49
CA HIS A 219 -7.01 -3.89 -6.86
C HIS A 219 -6.23 -4.97 -7.63
N PRO A 220 -5.60 -5.94 -6.94
CA PRO A 220 -4.69 -6.89 -7.57
C PRO A 220 -5.40 -8.10 -8.22
N GLY A 221 -6.73 -8.11 -8.28
CA GLY A 221 -7.46 -9.31 -8.66
C GLY A 221 -7.32 -10.41 -7.61
N PHE A 222 -7.19 -11.66 -8.05
CA PHE A 222 -6.90 -12.81 -7.19
C PHE A 222 -5.38 -13.00 -7.07
N ALA A 223 -4.77 -12.40 -6.06
CA ALA A 223 -3.35 -12.56 -5.77
C ALA A 223 -3.13 -13.64 -4.70
N ILE A 224 -2.24 -14.59 -4.95
CA ILE A 224 -1.85 -15.62 -3.99
C ILE A 224 -0.62 -15.12 -3.22
N SER A 225 -0.80 -14.77 -1.95
CA SER A 225 0.29 -14.37 -1.05
C SER A 225 0.66 -15.54 -0.11
N SER A 226 1.44 -16.52 -0.56
CA SER A 226 1.94 -17.55 0.34
C SER A 226 3.45 -17.52 0.48
N LYS A 227 3.95 -17.61 1.73
CA LYS A 227 5.38 -17.77 2.04
C LYS A 227 6.01 -18.95 1.29
N LYS A 228 5.25 -20.03 1.02
CA LYS A 228 5.73 -21.24 0.34
C LYS A 228 6.00 -21.08 -1.17
N LYS A 229 5.53 -20.00 -1.80
CA LYS A 229 5.66 -19.79 -3.25
C LYS A 229 6.62 -18.68 -3.65
N GLN A 230 7.32 -18.03 -2.71
CA GLN A 230 8.34 -17.04 -3.04
C GLN A 230 9.43 -17.63 -3.95
N GLY A 231 9.89 -18.88 -3.70
CA GLY A 231 10.84 -19.58 -4.56
C GLY A 231 10.31 -19.95 -5.94
N PHE A 232 9.00 -20.19 -6.09
CA PHE A 232 8.37 -20.54 -7.38
C PHE A 232 8.28 -19.32 -8.31
N TRP A 233 7.99 -18.14 -7.76
CA TRP A 233 7.86 -16.92 -8.56
C TRP A 233 9.22 -16.32 -8.95
N ILE A 234 10.28 -16.55 -8.15
CA ILE A 234 11.66 -16.19 -8.52
C ILE A 234 12.08 -16.89 -9.82
N ASN A 235 11.63 -18.12 -10.02
CA ASN A 235 11.92 -18.89 -11.24
C ASN A 235 11.07 -18.49 -12.46
N LEU A 236 9.86 -17.95 -12.27
CA LEU A 236 9.03 -17.45 -13.38
C LEU A 236 9.54 -16.12 -13.95
N GLY A 237 10.20 -15.29 -13.15
CA GLY A 237 10.80 -14.03 -13.60
C GLY A 237 12.09 -14.20 -14.41
N LYS A 238 12.64 -15.42 -14.51
CA LYS A 238 13.84 -15.72 -15.32
C LYS A 238 13.52 -16.21 -16.74
N ASN A 239 12.23 -16.42 -17.06
CA ASN A 239 11.79 -17.01 -18.34
C ASN A 239 10.87 -16.08 -19.15
N TYR A 240 10.90 -14.76 -18.89
CA TYR A 240 10.17 -13.77 -19.72
C TYR A 240 11.09 -12.60 -20.07
#